data_fb60a72b163ac321b194e89a30f8f3ca
#
_entry.id   fb60a72b163ac321b194e89a30f8f3ca
#
_cell.length_a   1.000
_cell.length_b   1.000
_cell.length_c   1.000
_cell.angle_alpha   90.00
_cell.angle_beta   90.00
_cell.angle_gamma   90.00
#
_symmetry.space_group_name_H-M   'P 1'
#
loop_
_entity.id
_entity.type
_entity.pdbx_description
1 polymer ?
#
loop_
_entity_poly.entity_id
_entity_poly.type
_entity_poly.pdbx_seq_one_letter_code
_entity_poly.pdbx_strand_id
1 'polypeptide(L)' 'MATRIAPSADVSQDAALGEGTSIWHLAQVREHAVLGRDCIVGRGAYIGEGVRMGR' A
#
# COMPACT_ATOMS: atom_id res chain seq x y z
N MET A 1 -4.50 -13.77 -4.86
CA MET A 1 -3.98 -13.73 -3.49
C MET A 1 -4.53 -12.50 -2.81
N ALA A 2 -4.81 -12.60 -1.53
CA ALA A 2 -5.36 -11.46 -0.80
C ALA A 2 -4.29 -10.43 -0.51
N THR A 3 -4.71 -9.18 -0.44
CA THR A 3 -3.86 -8.09 0.01
C THR A 3 -3.55 -8.27 1.50
N ARG A 4 -2.32 -8.02 1.89
CA ARG A 4 -1.90 -8.12 3.28
C ARG A 4 -1.49 -6.76 3.79
N ILE A 5 -2.04 -6.37 4.93
CA ILE A 5 -1.76 -5.09 5.55
C ILE A 5 -1.38 -5.35 7.01
N ALA A 6 -0.16 -4.99 7.38
CA ALA A 6 0.28 -5.16 8.77
C ALA A 6 -0.55 -4.27 9.69
N PRO A 7 -0.82 -4.72 10.92
CA PRO A 7 -1.68 -3.95 11.83
C PRO A 7 -1.17 -2.53 12.11
N SER A 8 0.14 -2.32 12.07
CA SER A 8 0.71 -1.00 12.35
C SER A 8 0.79 -0.12 11.11
N ALA A 9 0.42 -0.63 9.94
CA ALA A 9 0.45 0.17 8.72
C ALA A 9 -0.75 1.12 8.68
N ASP A 10 -0.52 2.29 8.11
CA ASP A 10 -1.58 3.30 7.99
C ASP A 10 -1.93 3.44 6.51
N VAL A 11 -3.02 2.81 6.12
CA VAL A 11 -3.47 2.80 4.72
C VAL A 11 -4.79 3.55 4.62
N SER A 12 -4.79 4.58 3.79
CA SER A 12 -6.00 5.38 3.58
C SER A 12 -7.09 4.54 2.94
N GLN A 13 -8.34 4.79 3.33
CA GLN A 13 -9.49 4.15 2.69
C GLN A 13 -9.60 4.51 1.22
N ASP A 14 -9.05 5.66 0.83
CA ASP A 14 -9.11 6.13 -0.54
C ASP A 14 -7.95 5.61 -1.38
N ALA A 15 -7.09 4.79 -0.83
CA ALA A 15 -6.03 4.15 -1.61
C ALA A 15 -6.57 2.89 -2.27
N ALA A 16 -6.10 2.63 -3.48
CA ALA A 16 -6.46 1.41 -4.20
C ALA A 16 -5.26 0.46 -4.20
N LEU A 17 -5.47 -0.73 -3.66
CA LEU A 17 -4.41 -1.73 -3.55
C LEU A 17 -4.75 -2.90 -4.47
N GLY A 18 -3.81 -3.25 -5.34
CA GLY A 18 -3.99 -4.39 -6.21
C GLY A 18 -3.89 -5.71 -5.47
N GLU A 19 -4.36 -6.76 -6.12
CA GLU A 19 -4.35 -8.08 -5.53
C GLU A 19 -2.93 -8.55 -5.26
N GLY A 20 -2.70 -9.19 -4.12
CA GLY A 20 -1.40 -9.73 -3.77
C GLY A 20 -0.43 -8.71 -3.21
N THR A 21 -0.84 -7.46 -3.09
CA THR A 21 0.01 -6.41 -2.54
C THR A 21 0.18 -6.61 -1.04
N SER A 22 1.41 -6.40 -0.54
CA SER A 22 1.73 -6.53 0.88
C SER A 22 2.19 -5.19 1.42
N ILE A 23 1.58 -4.77 2.52
CA ILE A 23 1.95 -3.53 3.21
C ILE A 23 2.54 -3.93 4.56
N TRP A 24 3.81 -3.62 4.76
CA TRP A 24 4.54 -4.04 5.96
C TRP A 24 4.37 -3.05 7.10
N HIS A 25 4.97 -3.38 8.24
CA HIS A 25 4.81 -2.62 9.48
C HIS A 25 5.22 -1.16 9.31
N LEU A 26 4.50 -0.24 9.93
CA LEU A 26 4.80 1.18 9.99
C LEU A 26 4.82 1.87 8.63
N ALA A 27 4.38 1.19 7.57
CA ALA A 27 4.26 1.82 6.27
C ALA A 27 3.05 2.73 6.23
N GLN A 28 3.10 3.76 5.40
CA GLN A 28 1.97 4.66 5.19
C GLN A 28 1.61 4.71 3.71
N VAL A 29 0.32 4.58 3.42
CA VAL A 29 -0.20 4.75 2.07
C VAL A 29 -1.28 5.81 2.15
N ARG A 30 -1.05 6.91 1.44
CA ARG A 30 -1.92 8.07 1.57
C ARG A 30 -3.09 8.00 0.58
N GLU A 31 -3.91 9.08 0.63
CA GLU A 31 -5.13 9.16 -0.14
C GLU A 31 -4.83 9.10 -1.63
N HIS A 32 -5.70 8.42 -2.37
CA HIS A 32 -5.65 8.34 -3.83
C HIS A 32 -4.40 7.69 -4.39
N ALA A 33 -3.60 7.04 -3.55
CA ALA A 33 -2.49 6.24 -4.05
C ALA A 33 -3.06 4.98 -4.73
N VAL A 34 -2.43 4.57 -5.81
CA VAL A 34 -2.86 3.38 -6.55
C VAL A 34 -1.68 2.43 -6.67
N LEU A 35 -1.80 1.28 -6.05
CA LEU A 35 -0.78 0.24 -6.11
C LEU A 35 -1.30 -0.89 -6.98
N GLY A 36 -0.46 -1.32 -7.93
CA GLY A 36 -0.83 -2.42 -8.80
C GLY A 36 -0.79 -3.76 -8.09
N ARG A 37 -0.78 -4.84 -8.90
CA ARG A 37 -0.74 -6.19 -8.36
C ARG A 37 0.64 -6.52 -7.81
N ASP A 38 0.67 -7.32 -6.75
CA ASP A 38 1.88 -7.92 -6.20
C ASP A 38 2.94 -6.91 -5.80
N CYS A 39 2.52 -5.69 -5.46
CA CYS A 39 3.44 -4.69 -4.94
C CYS A 39 3.80 -5.02 -3.50
N ILE A 40 5.01 -4.62 -3.09
CA ILE A 40 5.45 -4.77 -1.71
C ILE A 40 5.86 -3.41 -1.20
N VAL A 41 5.18 -2.95 -0.14
CA VAL A 41 5.53 -1.71 0.53
C VAL A 41 6.28 -2.09 1.79
N GLY A 42 7.57 -1.84 1.80
CA GLY A 42 8.43 -2.27 2.87
C GLY A 42 8.16 -1.53 4.18
N ARG A 43 8.81 -2.01 5.24
CA ARG A 43 8.64 -1.44 6.56
C ARG A 43 9.02 0.03 6.54
N GLY A 44 8.14 0.86 7.10
CA GLY A 44 8.39 2.29 7.24
C GLY A 44 8.32 3.07 5.94
N ALA A 45 7.95 2.44 4.82
CA ALA A 45 7.86 3.14 3.55
C ALA A 45 6.70 4.11 3.56
N TYR A 46 6.82 5.15 2.75
CA TYR A 46 5.78 6.17 2.64
C TYR A 46 5.35 6.27 1.18
N ILE A 47 4.09 6.03 0.93
CA ILE A 47 3.50 6.18 -0.40
C ILE A 47 2.64 7.43 -0.36
N GLY A 48 3.07 8.47 -1.06
CA GLY A 48 2.43 9.76 -1.01
C GLY A 48 1.08 9.80 -1.69
N GLU A 49 0.40 10.92 -1.51
CA GLU A 49 -0.90 11.15 -2.11
C GLU A 49 -0.79 11.12 -3.63
N GLY A 50 -1.71 10.40 -4.26
CA GLY A 50 -1.79 10.33 -5.71
C GLY A 50 -0.69 9.52 -6.39
N VAL A 51 0.18 8.87 -5.63
CA VAL A 51 1.24 8.04 -6.21
C VAL A 51 0.63 6.83 -6.89
N ARG A 52 1.16 6.48 -8.06
CA ARG A 52 0.70 5.31 -8.80
C ARG A 52 1.89 4.38 -9.00
N MET A 53 1.75 3.16 -8.54
CA MET A 53 2.78 2.15 -8.68
C MET A 53 2.27 1.01 -9.55
N GLY A 54 3.10 0.57 -10.47
CA GLY A 54 2.79 -0.61 -11.26
C GLY A 54 3.02 -1.86 -10.42
N ARG A 55 3.43 -2.93 -11.07
CA ARG A 55 3.75 -4.17 -10.39
C ARG A 55 5.14 -4.13 -9.81
#